data_7652444bb00a768b41e154efb62cca81
#
_entry.id   7652444bb00a768b41e154efb62cca81
#
_cell.length_a   1.000
_cell.length_b   1.000
_cell.length_c   1.000
_cell.angle_alpha   90.00
_cell.angle_beta   90.00
_cell.angle_gamma   90.00
#
_symmetry.space_group_name_H-M   'P 1'
#
loop_
_entity.id
_entity.type
_entity.pdbx_description
1 polymer ?
#
loop_
_entity_poly.entity_id
_entity_poly.type
_entity_poly.pdbx_seq_one_letter_code
_entity_poly.pdbx_strand_id
1 'polypeptide(L)'
;DNQGKIDYNELTRLLSDLEKKTLVSLMHANNEIGVLLDINRVGKICKQYSAFFHCDTVPTFGHIPLDLGSIEVDFISAAAHKFHGPKGIGLLFVRKGIPLKSFMHGGGQERNFRAGTENVYGIVGLAKAFELASENMQDDIKKVSLLKSYFKDKITKNIPDISFNGPADENSIYTILNV
;
A
#
# COMPACT_ATOMS: atom_id res chain seq x y z
N ASP A 1 -10.72 -14.65 2.21
CA ASP A 1 -11.72 -15.44 1.49
C ASP A 1 -11.21 -15.86 0.11
N ASN A 2 -12.03 -16.54 -0.68
CA ASN A 2 -11.68 -17.03 -2.02
C ASN A 2 -11.54 -15.92 -3.07
N GLN A 3 -11.86 -14.68 -2.74
CA GLN A 3 -11.63 -13.50 -3.59
C GLN A 3 -10.38 -12.70 -3.16
N GLY A 4 -9.62 -13.21 -2.19
CA GLY A 4 -8.44 -12.54 -1.66
C GLY A 4 -8.73 -11.40 -0.69
N LYS A 5 -9.99 -11.22 -0.25
CA LYS A 5 -10.36 -10.21 0.75
C LYS A 5 -10.10 -10.73 2.16
N ILE A 6 -9.64 -9.85 3.05
CA ILE A 6 -9.46 -10.23 4.47
C ILE A 6 -10.81 -10.40 5.15
N ASP A 7 -10.86 -11.28 6.17
CA ASP A 7 -11.99 -11.39 7.06
C ASP A 7 -11.82 -10.44 8.25
N TYR A 8 -12.60 -9.36 8.26
CA TYR A 8 -12.56 -8.35 9.32
C TYR A 8 -13.07 -8.88 10.67
N ASN A 9 -13.96 -9.87 10.66
CA ASN A 9 -14.46 -10.48 11.90
C ASN A 9 -13.36 -11.32 12.52
N GLU A 10 -12.62 -12.07 11.70
CA GLU A 10 -11.47 -12.85 12.16
C GLU A 10 -10.35 -11.94 12.64
N LEU A 11 -10.06 -10.83 11.93
CA LEU A 11 -9.11 -9.82 12.42
C LEU A 11 -9.53 -9.30 13.81
N THR A 12 -10.79 -8.93 13.96
CA THR A 12 -11.35 -8.46 15.23
C THR A 12 -11.23 -9.53 16.34
N ARG A 13 -11.56 -10.78 16.04
CA ARG A 13 -11.42 -11.90 16.97
C ARG A 13 -9.98 -12.12 17.40
N LEU A 14 -9.03 -12.08 16.46
CA LEU A 14 -7.60 -12.22 16.76
C LEU A 14 -7.09 -11.07 17.63
N LEU A 15 -7.61 -9.87 17.46
CA LEU A 15 -7.21 -8.69 18.23
C LEU A 15 -7.92 -8.57 19.58
N SER A 16 -9.04 -9.25 19.81
CA SER A 16 -9.79 -9.18 21.08
C SER A 16 -9.14 -9.92 22.25
N ASP A 17 -8.18 -10.82 21.98
CA ASP A 17 -7.52 -11.66 22.98
C ASP A 17 -6.05 -11.22 23.20
N LEU A 18 -5.81 -9.91 23.37
CA LEU A 18 -4.45 -9.41 23.42
C LEU A 18 -4.03 -8.89 24.80
N GLU A 19 -3.25 -9.69 25.48
CA GLU A 19 -2.38 -9.23 26.60
C GLU A 19 -1.04 -8.63 26.10
N LYS A 20 -0.72 -8.73 24.80
CA LYS A 20 0.57 -8.37 24.22
C LYS A 20 0.47 -7.23 23.20
N LYS A 21 1.54 -6.42 23.12
CA LYS A 21 1.68 -5.45 22.01
C LYS A 21 1.66 -6.19 20.67
N THR A 22 0.74 -5.81 19.81
CA THR A 22 0.53 -6.47 18.51
C THR A 22 0.76 -5.48 17.37
N LEU A 23 1.34 -5.96 16.29
CA LEU A 23 1.46 -5.29 15.00
C LEU A 23 0.64 -6.06 13.97
N VAL A 24 -0.34 -5.39 13.38
CA VAL A 24 -1.02 -5.84 12.18
C VAL A 24 -0.25 -5.30 10.97
N SER A 25 0.14 -6.16 10.05
CA SER A 25 0.87 -5.77 8.83
C SER A 25 0.16 -6.35 7.62
N LEU A 26 -0.39 -5.48 6.76
CA LEU A 26 -1.18 -5.85 5.58
C LEU A 26 -0.78 -5.00 4.38
N MET A 27 -0.95 -5.56 3.17
CA MET A 27 -0.81 -4.81 1.92
C MET A 27 -2.07 -3.97 1.66
N HIS A 28 -1.91 -2.74 1.18
CA HIS A 28 -3.03 -1.91 0.74
C HIS A 28 -3.68 -2.42 -0.55
N ALA A 29 -2.87 -2.95 -1.46
CA ALA A 29 -3.35 -3.73 -2.60
C ALA A 29 -2.51 -4.99 -2.74
N ASN A 30 -3.12 -6.11 -3.08
CA ASN A 30 -2.38 -7.30 -3.46
C ASN A 30 -1.76 -7.09 -4.85
N ASN A 31 -0.45 -7.30 -4.96
CA ASN A 31 0.30 -7.04 -6.19
C ASN A 31 0.05 -8.06 -7.32
N GLU A 32 -0.60 -9.18 -7.04
CA GLU A 32 -0.90 -10.23 -8.03
C GLU A 32 -2.34 -10.12 -8.54
N ILE A 33 -3.31 -10.06 -7.65
CA ILE A 33 -4.74 -10.10 -7.99
C ILE A 33 -5.42 -8.73 -7.87
N GLY A 34 -4.70 -7.71 -7.41
CA GLY A 34 -5.18 -6.32 -7.37
C GLY A 34 -6.20 -5.98 -6.29
N VAL A 35 -6.58 -6.92 -5.43
CA VAL A 35 -7.57 -6.69 -4.36
C VAL A 35 -7.14 -5.54 -3.46
N LEU A 36 -8.06 -4.57 -3.23
CA LEU A 36 -7.84 -3.44 -2.33
C LEU A 36 -8.30 -3.75 -0.91
N LEU A 37 -7.49 -3.35 0.06
CA LEU A 37 -7.80 -3.35 1.47
C LEU A 37 -8.56 -2.07 1.84
N ASP A 38 -9.62 -2.17 2.61
CA ASP A 38 -10.18 -1.00 3.29
C ASP A 38 -9.27 -0.61 4.48
N ILE A 39 -8.26 0.21 4.16
CA ILE A 39 -7.24 0.67 5.11
C ILE A 39 -7.86 1.46 6.28
N ASN A 40 -8.96 2.20 6.03
CA ASN A 40 -9.66 2.94 7.07
C ASN A 40 -10.34 2.01 8.08
N ARG A 41 -10.97 0.94 7.59
CA ARG A 41 -11.63 -0.05 8.44
C ARG A 41 -10.62 -0.80 9.28
N VAL A 42 -9.52 -1.27 8.68
CA VAL A 42 -8.43 -1.93 9.42
C VAL A 42 -7.83 -1.00 10.46
N GLY A 43 -7.53 0.24 10.10
CA GLY A 43 -6.97 1.23 11.03
C GLY A 43 -7.86 1.45 12.24
N LYS A 44 -9.18 1.62 12.05
CA LYS A 44 -10.15 1.75 13.15
C LYS A 44 -10.17 0.52 14.05
N ILE A 45 -10.14 -0.69 13.47
CA ILE A 45 -10.09 -1.93 14.24
C ILE A 45 -8.79 -1.98 15.06
N CYS A 46 -7.64 -1.74 14.45
CA CYS A 46 -6.35 -1.72 15.15
C CYS A 46 -6.33 -0.71 16.31
N LYS A 47 -6.83 0.50 16.06
CA LYS A 47 -6.94 1.54 17.10
C LYS A 47 -7.83 1.13 18.25
N GLN A 48 -8.98 0.52 17.97
CA GLN A 48 -9.92 0.03 18.99
C GLN A 48 -9.26 -0.98 19.95
N TYR A 49 -8.38 -1.83 19.42
CA TYR A 49 -7.67 -2.85 20.19
C TYR A 49 -6.24 -2.47 20.58
N SER A 50 -5.86 -1.21 20.44
CA SER A 50 -4.50 -0.71 20.76
C SER A 50 -3.38 -1.47 20.06
N ALA A 51 -3.67 -2.05 18.89
CA ALA A 51 -2.69 -2.69 18.03
C ALA A 51 -2.04 -1.66 17.09
N PHE A 52 -0.75 -1.81 16.81
CA PHE A 52 -0.08 -1.04 15.76
C PHE A 52 -0.52 -1.53 14.38
N PHE A 53 -0.64 -0.59 13.44
CA PHE A 53 -0.96 -0.91 12.05
C PHE A 53 0.12 -0.45 11.09
N HIS A 54 0.73 -1.40 10.39
CA HIS A 54 1.60 -1.19 9.25
C HIS A 54 0.84 -1.53 7.96
N CYS A 55 0.89 -0.63 7.00
CA CYS A 55 0.33 -0.86 5.68
C CYS A 55 1.44 -0.80 4.63
N ASP A 56 1.64 -1.89 3.90
CA ASP A 56 2.49 -1.89 2.72
C ASP A 56 1.73 -1.26 1.56
N THR A 57 2.10 -0.04 1.22
CA THR A 57 1.50 0.73 0.13
C THR A 57 2.36 0.72 -1.14
N VAL A 58 3.35 -0.15 -1.23
CA VAL A 58 4.23 -0.25 -2.41
C VAL A 58 3.43 -0.33 -3.72
N PRO A 59 2.31 -1.09 -3.84
CA PRO A 59 1.53 -1.12 -5.07
C PRO A 59 0.62 0.11 -5.29
N THR A 60 0.38 0.93 -4.26
CA THR A 60 -0.66 1.96 -4.28
C THR A 60 -0.13 3.38 -4.09
N PHE A 61 1.06 3.53 -3.48
CA PHE A 61 1.67 4.83 -3.25
C PHE A 61 2.01 5.52 -4.58
N GLY A 62 1.53 6.75 -4.76
CA GLY A 62 1.64 7.48 -6.04
C GLY A 62 0.60 7.09 -7.09
N HIS A 63 -0.26 6.07 -6.82
CA HIS A 63 -1.31 5.61 -7.74
C HIS A 63 -2.73 5.94 -7.28
N ILE A 64 -2.97 5.91 -5.98
CA ILE A 64 -4.27 6.29 -5.40
C ILE A 64 -4.07 7.27 -4.25
N PRO A 65 -5.05 8.16 -4.00
CA PRO A 65 -4.94 9.14 -2.92
C PRO A 65 -4.83 8.46 -1.55
N LEU A 66 -3.88 8.92 -0.73
CA LEU A 66 -3.70 8.48 0.66
C LEU A 66 -3.58 9.72 1.55
N ASP A 67 -4.61 9.98 2.35
CA ASP A 67 -4.58 11.06 3.35
C ASP A 67 -4.20 10.51 4.72
N LEU A 68 -2.92 10.59 5.06
CA LEU A 68 -2.39 10.10 6.34
C LEU A 68 -2.88 10.92 7.55
N GLY A 69 -3.52 12.05 7.33
CA GLY A 69 -4.16 12.84 8.39
C GLY A 69 -5.46 12.21 8.86
N SER A 70 -6.19 11.54 7.97
CA SER A 70 -7.50 10.92 8.25
C SER A 70 -7.44 9.41 8.47
N ILE A 71 -6.40 8.72 8.01
CA ILE A 71 -6.25 7.27 8.14
C ILE A 71 -5.53 6.92 9.45
N GLU A 72 -6.08 6.00 10.22
CA GLU A 72 -5.48 5.49 11.46
C GLU A 72 -4.44 4.41 11.14
N VAL A 73 -3.29 4.82 10.61
CA VAL A 73 -2.14 3.95 10.29
C VAL A 73 -0.90 4.45 11.02
N ASP A 74 -0.08 3.56 11.53
CA ASP A 74 1.13 3.90 12.28
C ASP A 74 2.38 3.88 11.41
N PHE A 75 2.42 2.96 10.44
CA PHE A 75 3.54 2.80 9.52
C PHE A 75 3.04 2.61 8.10
N ILE A 76 3.73 3.22 7.15
CA ILE A 76 3.54 2.96 5.71
C ILE A 76 4.90 2.72 5.06
N SER A 77 4.99 1.68 4.25
CA SER A 77 6.14 1.44 3.37
C SER A 77 5.81 1.74 1.91
N ALA A 78 6.73 2.38 1.20
CA ALA A 78 6.62 2.62 -0.23
C ALA A 78 7.99 2.49 -0.92
N ALA A 79 7.98 2.23 -2.23
CA ALA A 79 9.19 2.07 -3.04
C ALA A 79 9.11 2.91 -4.32
N ALA A 80 10.11 3.75 -4.56
CA ALA A 80 10.11 4.73 -5.64
C ALA A 80 9.92 4.10 -7.04
N HIS A 81 10.50 2.94 -7.28
CA HIS A 81 10.43 2.28 -8.58
C HIS A 81 9.01 1.81 -8.98
N LYS A 82 8.05 1.86 -8.07
CA LYS A 82 6.64 1.52 -8.35
C LYS A 82 5.85 2.70 -8.93
N PHE A 83 6.36 3.92 -8.75
CA PHE A 83 5.79 5.15 -9.33
C PHE A 83 6.86 5.91 -10.16
N HIS A 84 7.62 5.17 -10.97
CA HIS A 84 8.60 5.69 -11.95
C HIS A 84 9.84 6.37 -11.35
N GLY A 85 10.09 6.21 -10.06
CA GLY A 85 11.29 6.69 -9.40
C GLY A 85 12.47 5.71 -9.48
N PRO A 86 13.63 6.07 -8.91
CA PRO A 86 14.82 5.23 -8.93
C PRO A 86 14.63 3.90 -8.17
N LYS A 87 15.30 2.86 -8.63
CA LYS A 87 15.45 1.61 -7.87
C LYS A 87 16.38 1.81 -6.68
N GLY A 88 16.20 1.00 -5.64
CA GLY A 88 17.07 1.01 -4.45
C GLY A 88 16.77 2.13 -3.45
N ILE A 89 15.67 2.85 -3.63
CA ILE A 89 15.17 3.86 -2.68
C ILE A 89 13.69 3.63 -2.39
N GLY A 90 13.31 3.83 -1.15
CA GLY A 90 11.93 3.77 -0.65
C GLY A 90 11.79 4.61 0.60
N LEU A 91 10.63 4.60 1.20
CA LEU A 91 10.36 5.32 2.44
C LEU A 91 9.61 4.43 3.44
N LEU A 92 9.82 4.74 4.72
CA LEU A 92 8.98 4.29 5.82
C LEU A 92 8.40 5.53 6.50
N PHE A 93 7.09 5.73 6.41
CA PHE A 93 6.39 6.67 7.26
C PHE A 93 6.20 6.06 8.64
N VAL A 94 6.49 6.84 9.67
CA VAL A 94 6.25 6.48 11.07
C VAL A 94 5.44 7.60 11.71
N ARG A 95 4.26 7.27 12.22
CA ARG A 95 3.41 8.27 12.89
C ARG A 95 4.10 8.81 14.13
N LYS A 96 3.99 10.12 14.34
CA LYS A 96 4.60 10.79 15.49
C LYS A 96 4.11 10.16 16.81
N GLY A 97 5.06 9.86 17.70
CA GLY A 97 4.79 9.25 19.00
C GLY A 97 4.85 7.72 19.02
N ILE A 98 4.96 7.06 17.85
CA ILE A 98 5.13 5.61 17.81
C ILE A 98 6.57 5.24 18.22
N PRO A 99 6.75 4.33 19.20
CA PRO A 99 8.07 3.90 19.62
C PRO A 99 8.68 2.95 18.57
N LEU A 100 9.70 3.42 17.88
CA LEU A 100 10.47 2.61 16.92
C LEU A 100 11.94 2.63 17.35
N LYS A 101 12.53 1.43 17.45
CA LYS A 101 13.97 1.27 17.68
C LYS A 101 14.68 1.07 16.35
N SER A 102 15.84 1.69 16.18
CA SER A 102 16.69 1.44 15.02
C SER A 102 17.07 -0.04 14.96
N PHE A 103 16.94 -0.62 13.77
CA PHE A 103 17.43 -1.96 13.46
C PHE A 103 18.85 -1.92 12.86
N MET A 104 19.19 -0.83 12.16
CA MET A 104 20.53 -0.59 11.63
C MET A 104 21.28 0.38 12.53
N HIS A 105 22.31 -0.10 13.20
CA HIS A 105 23.09 0.68 14.15
C HIS A 105 24.32 1.32 13.49
N GLY A 106 24.75 2.50 13.99
CA GLY A 106 25.90 3.25 13.48
C GLY A 106 25.75 4.75 13.75
N GLY A 107 25.90 5.59 12.73
CA GLY A 107 25.71 7.04 12.84
C GLY A 107 24.27 7.47 13.08
N GLY A 108 24.05 8.74 13.38
CA GLY A 108 22.76 9.31 13.76
C GLY A 108 21.87 9.74 12.59
N GLN A 109 22.06 9.18 11.40
CA GLN A 109 21.26 9.52 10.22
C GLN A 109 19.78 9.17 10.45
N GLU A 110 18.90 9.71 9.61
CA GLU A 110 17.44 9.51 9.69
C GLU A 110 16.91 9.69 11.13
N ARG A 111 17.40 10.73 11.83
CA ARG A 111 17.02 11.02 13.22
C ARG A 111 17.25 9.86 14.19
N ASN A 112 18.32 9.08 14.00
CA ASN A 112 18.66 7.85 14.71
C ASN A 112 17.71 6.65 14.44
N PHE A 113 16.85 6.71 13.43
CA PHE A 113 16.01 5.56 13.08
C PHE A 113 16.72 4.59 12.15
N ARG A 114 17.70 5.06 11.36
CA ARG A 114 18.43 4.23 10.39
C ARG A 114 19.82 4.84 10.14
N ALA A 115 20.85 4.12 10.52
CA ALA A 115 22.24 4.53 10.28
C ALA A 115 22.68 4.33 8.82
N GLY A 116 23.73 5.02 8.43
CA GLY A 116 24.34 5.01 7.09
C GLY A 116 24.05 6.29 6.34
N THR A 117 25.03 6.75 5.56
CA THR A 117 24.93 7.96 4.74
C THR A 117 23.70 7.92 3.85
N GLU A 118 22.97 9.03 3.80
CA GLU A 118 21.76 9.14 3.02
C GLU A 118 22.06 9.06 1.51
N ASN A 119 21.24 8.29 0.78
CA ASN A 119 21.26 8.26 -0.68
C ASN A 119 20.55 9.50 -1.24
N VAL A 120 21.22 10.65 -1.20
CA VAL A 120 20.63 11.93 -1.58
C VAL A 120 20.08 11.92 -3.00
N TYR A 121 20.79 11.30 -3.95
CA TYR A 121 20.32 11.21 -5.35
C TYR A 121 19.03 10.40 -5.46
N GLY A 122 18.96 9.27 -4.76
CA GLY A 122 17.75 8.46 -4.70
C GLY A 122 16.59 9.18 -4.04
N ILE A 123 16.85 9.92 -2.94
CA ILE A 123 15.83 10.70 -2.22
C ILE A 123 15.24 11.80 -3.12
N VAL A 124 16.09 12.57 -3.80
CA VAL A 124 15.65 13.63 -4.73
C VAL A 124 14.86 13.02 -5.89
N GLY A 125 15.34 11.90 -6.45
CA GLY A 125 14.62 11.19 -7.52
C GLY A 125 13.27 10.63 -7.08
N LEU A 126 13.18 10.08 -5.85
CA LEU A 126 11.91 9.64 -5.25
C LEU A 126 10.93 10.81 -5.10
N ALA A 127 11.42 11.93 -4.54
CA ALA A 127 10.58 13.11 -4.32
C ALA A 127 10.02 13.66 -5.63
N LYS A 128 10.86 13.78 -6.68
CA LYS A 128 10.41 14.23 -7.99
C LYS A 128 9.44 13.27 -8.68
N ALA A 129 9.68 11.97 -8.56
CA ALA A 129 8.77 10.95 -9.08
C ALA A 129 7.40 11.01 -8.39
N PHE A 130 7.38 11.21 -7.07
CA PHE A 130 6.12 11.34 -6.30
C PHE A 130 5.37 12.64 -6.64
N GLU A 131 6.06 13.74 -6.83
CA GLU A 131 5.48 15.01 -7.29
C GLU A 131 4.75 14.80 -8.62
N LEU A 132 5.44 14.24 -9.63
CA LEU A 132 4.86 13.97 -10.95
C LEU A 132 3.70 12.95 -10.90
N ALA A 133 3.85 11.89 -10.11
CA ALA A 133 2.78 10.92 -9.92
C ALA A 133 1.53 11.56 -9.28
N SER A 134 1.72 12.48 -8.32
CA SER A 134 0.62 13.19 -7.65
C SER A 134 -0.09 14.15 -8.61
N GLU A 135 0.66 14.88 -9.43
CA GLU A 135 0.11 15.80 -10.43
C GLU A 135 -0.73 15.08 -11.49
N ASN A 136 -0.28 13.92 -11.96
CA ASN A 136 -0.95 13.17 -13.04
C ASN A 136 -1.94 12.11 -12.54
N MET A 137 -2.05 11.89 -11.24
CA MET A 137 -2.77 10.76 -10.62
C MET A 137 -4.19 10.59 -11.15
N GLN A 138 -4.98 11.67 -11.24
CA GLN A 138 -6.38 11.57 -11.67
C GLN A 138 -6.52 11.19 -13.14
N ASP A 139 -5.66 11.71 -13.99
CA ASP A 139 -5.63 11.39 -15.42
C ASP A 139 -5.17 9.96 -15.66
N ASP A 140 -4.18 9.49 -14.91
CA ASP A 140 -3.69 8.11 -14.96
C ASP A 140 -4.76 7.13 -14.48
N ILE A 141 -5.43 7.40 -13.37
CA ILE A 141 -6.56 6.58 -12.88
C ILE A 141 -7.61 6.45 -13.98
N LYS A 142 -8.05 7.57 -14.56
CA LYS A 142 -9.08 7.58 -15.60
C LYS A 142 -8.64 6.80 -16.84
N LYS A 143 -7.45 7.10 -17.36
CA LYS A 143 -6.93 6.48 -18.58
C LYS A 143 -6.73 4.98 -18.44
N VAL A 144 -6.06 4.55 -17.36
CA VAL A 144 -5.72 3.13 -17.17
C VAL A 144 -6.97 2.32 -16.78
N SER A 145 -7.92 2.89 -16.03
CA SER A 145 -9.20 2.24 -15.77
C SER A 145 -9.98 1.97 -17.06
N LEU A 146 -10.03 2.94 -17.97
CA LEU A 146 -10.66 2.74 -19.29
C LEU A 146 -9.97 1.64 -20.11
N LEU A 147 -8.65 1.60 -20.11
CA LEU A 147 -7.88 0.55 -20.79
C LEU A 147 -8.10 -0.83 -20.16
N LYS A 148 -8.14 -0.92 -18.83
CA LYS A 148 -8.44 -2.16 -18.09
C LYS A 148 -9.83 -2.67 -18.45
N SER A 149 -10.84 -1.80 -18.43
CA SER A 149 -12.22 -2.14 -18.82
C SER A 149 -12.29 -2.63 -20.26
N TYR A 150 -11.69 -1.88 -21.19
CA TYR A 150 -11.66 -2.25 -22.62
C TYR A 150 -10.98 -3.61 -22.83
N PHE A 151 -9.83 -3.83 -22.21
CA PHE A 151 -9.11 -5.10 -22.30
C PHE A 151 -9.96 -6.25 -21.74
N LYS A 152 -10.52 -6.10 -20.54
CA LYS A 152 -11.41 -7.07 -19.91
C LYS A 152 -12.55 -7.45 -20.85
N ASP A 153 -13.26 -6.46 -21.41
CA ASP A 153 -14.38 -6.70 -22.33
C ASP A 153 -13.94 -7.46 -23.58
N LYS A 154 -12.77 -7.10 -24.13
CA LYS A 154 -12.26 -7.76 -25.36
C LYS A 154 -11.86 -9.21 -25.11
N ILE A 155 -11.13 -9.50 -24.04
CA ILE A 155 -10.71 -10.87 -23.74
C ILE A 155 -11.90 -11.76 -23.39
N THR A 156 -12.87 -11.25 -22.62
CA THR A 156 -14.10 -11.99 -22.27
C THR A 156 -14.93 -12.36 -23.51
N LYS A 157 -14.95 -11.47 -24.53
CA LYS A 157 -15.72 -11.72 -25.77
C LYS A 157 -15.01 -12.66 -26.75
N ASN A 158 -13.68 -12.72 -26.72
CA ASN A 158 -12.91 -13.39 -27.78
C ASN A 158 -12.19 -14.67 -27.32
N ILE A 159 -12.08 -14.88 -26.00
CA ILE A 159 -11.41 -16.05 -25.43
C ILE A 159 -12.43 -16.85 -24.63
N PRO A 160 -12.75 -18.10 -25.01
CA PRO A 160 -13.66 -18.95 -24.26
C PRO A 160 -13.03 -19.36 -22.91
N ASP A 161 -13.88 -19.67 -21.94
CA ASP A 161 -13.53 -20.22 -20.63
C ASP A 161 -12.54 -19.37 -19.81
N ILE A 162 -12.52 -18.06 -20.08
CA ILE A 162 -11.68 -17.11 -19.33
C ILE A 162 -12.29 -16.82 -17.97
N SER A 163 -11.44 -16.73 -16.95
CA SER A 163 -11.81 -16.31 -15.58
C SER A 163 -10.83 -15.26 -15.05
N PHE A 164 -11.23 -14.56 -14.01
CA PHE A 164 -10.39 -13.55 -13.35
C PHE A 164 -10.08 -13.97 -11.94
N ASN A 165 -8.83 -13.81 -11.52
CA ASN A 165 -8.40 -14.03 -10.15
C ASN A 165 -8.52 -12.72 -9.36
N GLY A 166 -9.26 -12.74 -8.27
CA GLY A 166 -9.60 -11.55 -7.49
C GLY A 166 -10.71 -10.71 -8.13
N PRO A 167 -11.05 -9.55 -7.54
CA PRO A 167 -12.07 -8.66 -8.07
C PRO A 167 -11.55 -7.96 -9.33
N ALA A 168 -12.32 -8.04 -10.40
CA ALA A 168 -12.02 -7.34 -11.66
C ALA A 168 -12.93 -6.10 -11.82
N ASP A 169 -13.21 -5.41 -10.72
CA ASP A 169 -14.12 -4.26 -10.58
C ASP A 169 -13.46 -3.13 -9.76
N GLU A 170 -14.26 -2.21 -9.21
CA GLU A 170 -13.83 -1.09 -8.37
C GLU A 170 -13.18 -1.49 -7.04
N ASN A 171 -13.32 -2.75 -6.61
CA ASN A 171 -12.65 -3.28 -5.42
C ASN A 171 -11.20 -3.72 -5.70
N SER A 172 -10.72 -3.51 -6.92
CA SER A 172 -9.33 -3.76 -7.31
C SER A 172 -8.63 -2.49 -7.76
N ILE A 173 -7.32 -2.45 -7.51
CA ILE A 173 -6.49 -1.36 -8.05
C ILE A 173 -6.56 -1.35 -9.59
N TYR A 174 -6.67 -0.17 -10.16
CA TYR A 174 -6.87 0.00 -11.60
C TYR A 174 -5.70 -0.49 -12.46
N THR A 175 -4.50 -0.65 -11.89
CA THR A 175 -3.28 -1.05 -12.60
C THR A 175 -3.12 -2.56 -12.75
N ILE A 176 -3.94 -3.38 -12.09
CA ILE A 176 -3.79 -4.84 -12.05
C ILE A 176 -5.07 -5.52 -12.56
N LEU A 177 -4.89 -6.47 -13.44
CA LEU A 177 -5.91 -7.43 -13.87
C LEU A 177 -5.24 -8.80 -14.01
N ASN A 178 -5.68 -9.78 -13.22
CA ASN A 178 -5.17 -11.15 -13.25
C ASN A 178 -6.20 -12.05 -13.93
N VAL A 179 -5.73 -12.82 -14.91
CA VAL A 179 -6.57 -13.62 -15.81
C VAL A 179 -6.12 -15.07 -15.77
#